data_634e49cecd29e91d2c9c5b2807ec6715
#
_entry.id   634e49cecd29e91d2c9c5b2807ec6715
#
_cell.length_a   1.000
_cell.length_b   1.000
_cell.length_c   1.000
_cell.angle_alpha   90.00
_cell.angle_beta   90.00
_cell.angle_gamma   90.00
#
_symmetry.space_group_name_H-M   'P 1'
#
loop_
_entity.id
_entity.type
_entity.pdbx_description
1 polymer ?
#
loop_
_entity_poly.entity_id
_entity_poly.type
_entity_poly.pdbx_seq_one_letter_code
_entity_poly.pdbx_strand_id
1 'polypeptide(L)'
;QSGANQFDDLQSLYKRLCVDATVLPFIDNTAIAFSDADLIICRAGASTVTEITAVGAAALFVPLPSAVDDHQTTNAQYLVDHKAAWIQPQRELTPAKLANEILKMNRIVLLDVAKAAKKLNLPNTVSAIVKACEELAS
;
A
#
# COMPACT_ATOMS: atom_id res chain seq x y z
N GLN A 1 -4.46 -10.69 0.26
CA GLN A 1 -5.91 -10.58 0.06
C GLN A 1 -6.25 -10.73 -1.41
N SER A 2 -7.20 -11.60 -1.76
CA SER A 2 -7.56 -11.93 -3.15
C SER A 2 -8.92 -11.38 -3.60
N GLY A 3 -9.79 -11.05 -2.68
CA GLY A 3 -11.23 -10.94 -2.91
C GLY A 3 -11.91 -12.32 -2.96
N ALA A 4 -13.20 -12.37 -2.69
CA ALA A 4 -13.94 -13.62 -2.57
C ALA A 4 -13.91 -14.45 -3.88
N ASN A 5 -14.05 -13.79 -5.03
CA ASN A 5 -14.15 -14.47 -6.33
C ASN A 5 -12.84 -15.12 -6.81
N GLN A 6 -11.70 -14.75 -6.25
CA GLN A 6 -10.37 -15.25 -6.67
C GLN A 6 -9.69 -16.08 -5.58
N PHE A 7 -10.36 -16.26 -4.45
CA PHE A 7 -9.77 -16.91 -3.28
C PHE A 7 -9.37 -18.36 -3.55
N ASP A 8 -10.29 -19.17 -4.05
CA ASP A 8 -10.08 -20.60 -4.27
C ASP A 8 -9.01 -20.87 -5.35
N ASP A 9 -9.03 -20.09 -6.42
CA ASP A 9 -8.06 -20.21 -7.51
C ASP A 9 -6.65 -19.87 -7.01
N LEU A 10 -6.51 -18.76 -6.26
CA LEU A 10 -5.22 -18.32 -5.73
C LEU A 10 -4.69 -19.29 -4.68
N GLN A 11 -5.53 -19.78 -3.77
CA GLN A 11 -5.14 -20.78 -2.78
C GLN A 11 -4.66 -22.08 -3.43
N SER A 12 -5.38 -22.55 -4.46
CA SER A 12 -5.03 -23.73 -5.23
C SER A 12 -3.71 -23.56 -5.99
N LEU A 13 -3.46 -22.35 -6.53
CA LEU A 13 -2.21 -22.02 -7.20
C LEU A 13 -1.02 -22.08 -6.24
N TYR A 14 -1.10 -21.48 -5.06
CA TYR A 14 -0.01 -21.52 -4.07
C TYR A 14 0.26 -22.93 -3.58
N LYS A 15 -0.80 -23.74 -3.33
CA LYS A 15 -0.64 -25.16 -2.97
C LYS A 15 0.10 -25.95 -4.05
N ARG A 16 -0.30 -25.77 -5.33
CA ARG A 16 0.33 -26.45 -6.46
C ARG A 16 1.79 -26.07 -6.66
N LEU A 17 2.15 -24.82 -6.36
CA LEU A 17 3.51 -24.32 -6.48
C LEU A 17 4.34 -24.56 -5.20
N CYS A 18 3.78 -25.22 -4.18
CA CYS A 18 4.42 -25.45 -2.89
C CYS A 18 4.93 -24.16 -2.24
N VAL A 19 4.22 -23.05 -2.42
CA VAL A 19 4.53 -21.75 -1.80
C VAL A 19 3.78 -21.67 -0.47
N ASP A 20 4.52 -21.45 0.61
CA ASP A 20 3.93 -21.16 1.92
C ASP A 20 3.39 -19.72 1.93
N ALA A 21 2.08 -19.60 1.90
CA ALA A 21 1.39 -18.32 1.84
C ALA A 21 0.03 -18.39 2.54
N THR A 22 -0.28 -17.37 3.32
CA THR A 22 -1.62 -17.15 3.88
C THR A 22 -2.47 -16.40 2.86
N VAL A 23 -3.50 -17.07 2.33
CA VAL A 23 -4.46 -16.46 1.42
C VAL A 23 -5.73 -16.11 2.19
N LEU A 24 -6.19 -14.87 2.07
CA LEU A 24 -7.42 -14.39 2.71
C LEU A 24 -8.33 -13.75 1.65
N PRO A 25 -9.64 -14.01 1.67
CA PRO A 25 -10.59 -13.32 0.80
C PRO A 25 -10.72 -11.84 1.16
N PHE A 26 -10.60 -11.52 2.44
CA PHE A 26 -10.66 -10.16 2.99
C PHE A 26 -9.76 -10.06 4.23
N ILE A 27 -9.23 -8.87 4.50
CA ILE A 27 -8.48 -8.54 5.72
C ILE A 27 -9.34 -7.60 6.56
N ASP A 28 -9.83 -8.08 7.70
CA ASP A 28 -10.73 -7.30 8.57
C ASP A 28 -9.98 -6.16 9.29
N ASN A 29 -8.74 -6.40 9.65
CA ASN A 29 -7.90 -5.42 10.35
C ASN A 29 -6.64 -5.11 9.55
N THR A 30 -6.75 -4.13 8.64
CA THR A 30 -5.63 -3.67 7.81
C THR A 30 -4.51 -3.06 8.64
N ALA A 31 -4.82 -2.40 9.75
CA ALA A 31 -3.82 -1.77 10.61
C ALA A 31 -2.85 -2.81 11.21
N ILE A 32 -3.38 -3.94 11.70
CA ILE A 32 -2.55 -5.04 12.20
C ILE A 32 -1.75 -5.65 11.05
N ALA A 33 -2.42 -6.00 9.94
CA ALA A 33 -1.76 -6.62 8.80
C ALA A 33 -0.62 -5.76 8.23
N PHE A 34 -0.79 -4.43 8.23
CA PHE A 34 0.24 -3.50 7.75
C PHE A 34 1.37 -3.32 8.77
N SER A 35 1.06 -3.38 10.07
CA SER A 35 2.08 -3.30 11.13
C SER A 35 3.01 -4.51 11.14
N ASP A 36 2.48 -5.67 10.80
CA ASP A 36 3.23 -6.94 10.84
C ASP A 36 4.03 -7.19 9.56
N ALA A 37 3.77 -6.43 8.50
CA ALA A 37 4.42 -6.60 7.20
C ALA A 37 5.73 -5.81 7.10
N ASP A 38 6.79 -6.46 6.62
CA ASP A 38 8.04 -5.77 6.24
C ASP A 38 7.87 -4.94 4.94
N LEU A 39 7.04 -5.42 4.00
CA LEU A 39 6.73 -4.76 2.73
C LEU A 39 5.27 -5.01 2.35
N ILE A 40 4.58 -3.97 1.95
CA ILE A 40 3.20 -4.03 1.46
C ILE A 40 3.18 -3.78 -0.04
N ILE A 41 2.58 -4.69 -0.81
CA ILE A 41 2.36 -4.50 -2.26
C ILE A 41 0.87 -4.30 -2.45
N CYS A 42 0.46 -3.11 -2.90
CA CYS A 42 -0.96 -2.76 -2.94
C CYS A 42 -1.28 -1.74 -4.04
N ARG A 43 -2.59 -1.46 -4.21
CA ARG A 43 -3.08 -0.33 -5.00
C ARG A 43 -2.88 0.97 -4.23
N ALA A 44 -2.89 2.12 -4.94
CA ALA A 44 -2.66 3.43 -4.36
C ALA A 44 -3.97 4.24 -4.20
N GLY A 45 -5.01 3.62 -3.64
CA GLY A 45 -6.20 4.35 -3.21
C GLY A 45 -5.87 5.33 -2.08
N ALA A 46 -6.61 6.46 -1.98
CA ALA A 46 -6.34 7.49 -0.98
C ALA A 46 -6.36 6.96 0.46
N SER A 47 -7.32 6.08 0.79
CA SER A 47 -7.38 5.43 2.11
C SER A 47 -6.14 4.58 2.39
N THR A 48 -5.71 3.77 1.41
CA THR A 48 -4.53 2.91 1.56
C THR A 48 -3.27 3.73 1.78
N VAL A 49 -3.09 4.82 1.02
CA VAL A 49 -1.96 5.75 1.21
C VAL A 49 -1.97 6.35 2.62
N THR A 50 -3.14 6.77 3.11
CA THR A 50 -3.31 7.28 4.48
C THR A 50 -3.00 6.21 5.53
N GLU A 51 -3.48 4.99 5.36
CA GLU A 51 -3.21 3.86 6.26
C GLU A 51 -1.72 3.51 6.31
N ILE A 52 -1.03 3.48 5.16
CA ILE A 52 0.43 3.26 5.07
C ILE A 52 1.20 4.31 5.87
N THR A 53 0.84 5.60 5.75
CA THR A 53 1.49 6.66 6.51
C THR A 53 1.14 6.60 7.99
N ALA A 54 -0.11 6.27 8.33
CA ALA A 54 -0.56 6.17 9.71
C ALA A 54 0.14 5.03 10.47
N VAL A 55 0.32 3.88 9.84
CA VAL A 55 1.08 2.75 10.40
C VAL A 55 2.58 3.03 10.36
N GLY A 56 3.08 3.61 9.30
CA GLY A 56 4.50 3.75 9.00
C GLY A 56 5.04 2.44 8.43
N ALA A 57 4.50 2.01 7.30
CA ALA A 57 4.90 0.79 6.62
C ALA A 57 5.60 1.09 5.30
N ALA A 58 6.53 0.22 4.88
CA ALA A 58 7.13 0.30 3.56
C ALA A 58 6.16 -0.25 2.51
N ALA A 59 5.94 0.49 1.42
CA ALA A 59 5.00 0.11 0.38
C ALA A 59 5.58 0.19 -1.03
N LEU A 60 5.22 -0.81 -1.86
CA LEU A 60 5.36 -0.80 -3.30
C LEU A 60 3.96 -0.67 -3.92
N PHE A 61 3.66 0.49 -4.43
CA PHE A 61 2.37 0.75 -5.07
C PHE A 61 2.33 0.23 -6.51
N VAL A 62 1.23 -0.43 -6.84
CA VAL A 62 0.89 -0.83 -8.21
C VAL A 62 -0.44 -0.15 -8.55
N PRO A 63 -0.43 1.09 -9.08
CA PRO A 63 -1.65 1.81 -9.40
C PRO A 63 -2.56 1.07 -10.38
N LEU A 64 -3.87 1.27 -10.24
CA LEU A 64 -4.86 0.68 -11.14
C LEU A 64 -4.82 1.42 -12.49
N PRO A 65 -4.55 0.74 -13.62
CA PRO A 65 -4.40 1.41 -14.93
C PRO A 65 -5.65 2.11 -15.45
N SER A 66 -6.84 1.69 -14.98
CA SER A 66 -8.13 2.23 -15.35
C SER A 66 -8.69 3.24 -14.34
N ALA A 67 -7.87 3.73 -13.40
CA ALA A 67 -8.30 4.75 -12.47
C ALA A 67 -8.63 6.05 -13.21
N VAL A 68 -9.82 6.61 -12.93
CA VAL A 68 -10.25 7.88 -13.51
C VAL A 68 -9.21 8.96 -13.18
N ASP A 69 -8.83 9.77 -14.17
CA ASP A 69 -7.85 10.85 -14.02
C ASP A 69 -6.49 10.44 -13.40
N ASP A 70 -6.15 9.15 -13.49
CA ASP A 70 -4.89 8.59 -12.97
C ASP A 70 -4.58 8.96 -11.49
N HIS A 71 -5.64 9.20 -10.70
CA HIS A 71 -5.52 9.63 -9.30
C HIS A 71 -4.68 8.68 -8.43
N GLN A 72 -4.65 7.37 -8.74
CA GLN A 72 -3.83 6.44 -7.97
C GLN A 72 -2.34 6.65 -8.20
N THR A 73 -1.92 6.96 -9.42
CA THR A 73 -0.51 7.31 -9.69
C THR A 73 -0.13 8.59 -8.93
N THR A 74 -0.99 9.61 -8.96
CA THR A 74 -0.76 10.86 -8.22
C THR A 74 -0.64 10.64 -6.72
N ASN A 75 -1.53 9.81 -6.13
CA ASN A 75 -1.48 9.46 -4.71
C ASN A 75 -0.17 8.75 -4.34
N ALA A 76 0.26 7.76 -5.15
CA ALA A 76 1.51 7.06 -4.92
C ALA A 76 2.72 7.98 -5.09
N GLN A 77 2.72 8.84 -6.11
CA GLN A 77 3.82 9.73 -6.44
C GLN A 77 4.15 10.68 -5.28
N TYR A 78 3.14 11.14 -4.56
CA TYR A 78 3.36 11.96 -3.36
C TYR A 78 4.29 11.28 -2.34
N LEU A 79 4.10 9.97 -2.07
CA LEU A 79 4.98 9.24 -1.17
C LEU A 79 6.35 8.96 -1.78
N VAL A 80 6.39 8.67 -3.08
CA VAL A 80 7.65 8.40 -3.82
C VAL A 80 8.56 9.62 -3.80
N ASP A 81 8.03 10.81 -4.04
CA ASP A 81 8.78 12.07 -4.03
C ASP A 81 9.42 12.36 -2.64
N HIS A 82 8.78 11.84 -1.58
CA HIS A 82 9.29 11.92 -0.22
C HIS A 82 10.13 10.70 0.20
N LYS A 83 10.48 9.80 -0.72
CA LYS A 83 11.22 8.56 -0.46
C LYS A 83 10.52 7.64 0.57
N ALA A 84 9.20 7.72 0.62
CA ALA A 84 8.33 7.04 1.57
C ALA A 84 7.61 5.81 0.97
N ALA A 85 7.82 5.53 -0.31
CA ALA A 85 7.30 4.36 -1.02
C ALA A 85 8.02 4.17 -2.36
N TRP A 86 7.69 3.06 -3.03
CA TRP A 86 7.99 2.81 -4.45
C TRP A 86 6.72 2.72 -5.26
N ILE A 87 6.85 2.93 -6.57
CA ILE A 87 5.76 2.77 -7.53
C ILE A 87 6.22 1.94 -8.72
N GLN A 88 5.35 1.03 -9.17
CA GLN A 88 5.56 0.22 -10.36
C GLN A 88 4.27 0.19 -11.18
N PRO A 89 4.26 0.79 -12.37
CA PRO A 89 3.10 0.73 -13.26
C PRO A 89 2.75 -0.72 -13.63
N GLN A 90 1.48 -1.10 -13.52
CA GLN A 90 1.03 -2.48 -13.78
C GLN A 90 1.39 -2.96 -15.18
N ARG A 91 1.30 -2.09 -16.20
CA ARG A 91 1.64 -2.43 -17.61
C ARG A 91 3.08 -2.87 -17.81
N GLU A 92 3.97 -2.48 -16.90
CA GLU A 92 5.40 -2.79 -16.94
C GLU A 92 5.75 -3.93 -15.99
N LEU A 93 4.80 -4.41 -15.20
CA LEU A 93 5.02 -5.41 -14.16
C LEU A 93 4.96 -6.81 -14.74
N THR A 94 6.07 -7.53 -14.61
CA THR A 94 6.14 -8.98 -14.82
C THR A 94 6.54 -9.67 -13.53
N PRO A 95 6.24 -10.97 -13.34
CA PRO A 95 6.68 -11.70 -12.15
C PRO A 95 8.20 -11.59 -11.90
N ALA A 96 9.00 -11.70 -12.95
CA ALA A 96 10.47 -11.58 -12.86
C ALA A 96 10.90 -10.17 -12.45
N LYS A 97 10.27 -9.13 -13.00
CA LYS A 97 10.56 -7.73 -12.63
C LYS A 97 10.22 -7.47 -11.17
N LEU A 98 9.03 -7.91 -10.73
CA LEU A 98 8.62 -7.75 -9.33
C LEU A 98 9.58 -8.47 -8.37
N ALA A 99 9.93 -9.72 -8.67
CA ALA A 99 10.87 -10.48 -7.87
C ALA A 99 12.24 -9.77 -7.77
N ASN A 100 12.76 -9.27 -8.90
CA ASN A 100 14.03 -8.54 -8.92
C ASN A 100 13.98 -7.24 -8.12
N GLU A 101 12.86 -6.51 -8.12
CA GLU A 101 12.71 -5.31 -7.28
C GLU A 101 12.67 -5.67 -5.80
N ILE A 102 11.93 -6.70 -5.41
CA ILE A 102 11.87 -7.16 -4.02
C ILE A 102 13.24 -7.62 -3.51
N LEU A 103 14.00 -8.36 -4.33
CA LEU A 103 15.33 -8.87 -3.97
C LEU A 103 16.37 -7.76 -3.72
N LYS A 104 16.17 -6.55 -4.25
CA LYS A 104 17.02 -5.39 -3.96
C LYS A 104 16.71 -4.74 -2.61
N MET A 105 15.54 -5.02 -2.04
CA MET A 105 15.08 -4.41 -0.80
C MET A 105 15.58 -5.21 0.41
N ASN A 106 16.50 -4.65 1.16
CA ASN A 106 16.91 -5.22 2.45
C ASN A 106 16.17 -4.55 3.61
N ARG A 107 16.25 -5.14 4.82
CA ARG A 107 15.53 -4.62 5.99
C ARG A 107 15.87 -3.18 6.35
N ILE A 108 17.08 -2.73 6.10
CA ILE A 108 17.51 -1.34 6.40
C ILE A 108 16.77 -0.38 5.48
N VAL A 109 16.76 -0.67 4.18
CA VAL A 109 16.06 0.14 3.16
C VAL A 109 14.55 0.17 3.44
N LEU A 110 13.94 -0.98 3.76
CA LEU A 110 12.52 -1.05 4.12
C LEU A 110 12.22 -0.21 5.36
N LEU A 111 13.05 -0.29 6.39
CA LEU A 111 12.88 0.49 7.62
C LEU A 111 13.00 2.01 7.37
N ASP A 112 13.95 2.44 6.53
CA ASP A 112 14.13 3.85 6.22
C ASP A 112 12.92 4.41 5.44
N VAL A 113 12.37 3.64 4.51
CA VAL A 113 11.15 4.00 3.78
C VAL A 113 9.93 4.03 4.72
N ALA A 114 9.78 3.04 5.60
CA ALA A 114 8.72 3.00 6.60
C ALA A 114 8.76 4.22 7.55
N LYS A 115 9.96 4.62 8.00
CA LYS A 115 10.15 5.83 8.80
C LYS A 115 9.81 7.10 8.03
N ALA A 116 10.15 7.16 6.74
CA ALA A 116 9.79 8.29 5.88
C ALA A 116 8.27 8.38 5.70
N ALA A 117 7.60 7.24 5.46
CA ALA A 117 6.14 7.18 5.39
C ALA A 117 5.48 7.67 6.69
N LYS A 118 5.98 7.23 7.85
CA LYS A 118 5.46 7.66 9.15
C LYS A 118 5.53 9.18 9.37
N LYS A 119 6.55 9.84 8.86
CA LYS A 119 6.70 11.30 8.97
C LYS A 119 5.67 12.08 8.15
N LEU A 120 5.08 11.45 7.14
CA LEU A 120 4.03 12.05 6.30
C LEU A 120 2.63 11.86 6.89
N ASN A 121 2.49 11.16 8.02
CA ASN A 121 1.21 11.00 8.70
C ASN A 121 0.70 12.37 9.22
N LEU A 122 -0.57 12.63 8.96
CA LEU A 122 -1.28 13.83 9.39
C LEU A 122 -2.34 13.46 10.46
N PRO A 123 -1.95 13.23 11.72
CA PRO A 123 -2.83 12.65 12.74
C PRO A 123 -4.03 13.55 13.10
N ASN A 124 -3.94 14.85 12.84
CA ASN A 124 -4.97 15.83 13.23
C ASN A 124 -5.92 16.22 12.08
N THR A 125 -5.91 15.49 10.97
CA THR A 125 -6.71 15.85 9.77
C THR A 125 -8.20 15.98 10.08
N VAL A 126 -8.77 15.04 10.83
CA VAL A 126 -10.20 15.07 11.19
C VAL A 126 -10.51 16.29 12.03
N SER A 127 -9.72 16.57 13.06
CA SER A 127 -9.90 17.75 13.91
C SER A 127 -9.75 19.07 13.15
N ALA A 128 -8.85 19.12 12.18
CA ALA A 128 -8.67 20.30 11.33
C ALA A 128 -9.88 20.53 10.41
N ILE A 129 -10.44 19.46 9.85
CA ILE A 129 -11.65 19.54 9.02
C ILE A 129 -12.85 19.98 9.86
N VAL A 130 -13.06 19.40 11.04
CA VAL A 130 -14.13 19.80 11.95
C VAL A 130 -14.04 21.27 12.30
N LYS A 131 -12.85 21.74 12.68
CA LYS A 131 -12.62 23.15 12.98
C LYS A 131 -12.93 24.07 11.81
N ALA A 132 -12.50 23.71 10.60
CA ALA A 132 -12.80 24.48 9.41
C ALA A 132 -14.32 24.54 9.12
N CYS A 133 -15.03 23.42 9.31
CA CYS A 133 -16.50 23.40 9.17
C CYS A 133 -17.19 24.30 10.20
N GLU A 134 -16.75 24.29 11.47
CA GLU A 134 -17.29 25.14 12.52
C GLU A 134 -17.07 26.63 12.23
N GLU A 135 -15.87 27.00 11.74
CA GLU A 135 -15.54 28.38 11.36
C GLU A 135 -16.37 28.88 10.16
N LEU A 136 -16.77 27.99 9.23
CA LEU A 136 -17.60 28.38 8.08
C LEU A 136 -19.10 28.42 8.43
N ALA A 137 -19.52 27.81 9.53
CA ALA A 137 -20.90 27.78 9.99
C ALA A 137 -21.25 28.90 10.99
N SER A 138 -20.25 29.63 11.45
CA SER A 138 -20.38 30.79 12.36
C SER A 138 -20.47 32.10 11.58
#